data_5f8ba7108ec781f85ea6673ebf28de1f
#
_entry.id   5f8ba7108ec781f85ea6673ebf28de1f
#
_cell.length_a   1.000
_cell.length_b   1.000
_cell.length_c   1.000
_cell.angle_alpha   90.00
_cell.angle_beta   90.00
_cell.angle_gamma   90.00
#
_symmetry.space_group_name_H-M   'P 1'
#
loop_
_entity.id
_entity.type
_entity.pdbx_description
1 polymer ?
#
loop_
_entity_poly.entity_id
_entity_poly.type
_entity_poly.pdbx_seq_one_letter_code
_entity_poly.pdbx_strand_id
1 'polypeptide(L)'
;MTLRNGLSEELNRQGNEHFSRGLYTDAYTCYAKALECDRLTGDQRALATTLGNLGNICAVSGRRESAQTYYQEVLELQKLLGDEKGIGTTLGNLGNLRADAGEWDRAKAYYLEALDLMSKNQDDAGKAVLFSDLGLVARETKEFEQA
;
A
#
# COMPACT_ATOMS: atom_id res chain seq x y z
N MET A 1 -7.06 -22.18 -16.24
CA MET A 1 -7.32 -20.85 -15.65
C MET A 1 -7.32 -20.87 -14.13
N THR A 2 -8.11 -21.75 -13.50
CA THR A 2 -8.17 -21.91 -12.03
C THR A 2 -6.83 -22.25 -11.36
N LEU A 3 -5.97 -23.03 -12.00
CA LEU A 3 -4.66 -23.42 -11.44
C LEU A 3 -3.68 -22.25 -11.35
N ARG A 4 -3.71 -21.29 -12.28
CA ARG A 4 -2.81 -20.12 -12.27
C ARG A 4 -3.26 -19.10 -11.23
N ASN A 5 -4.58 -18.92 -11.06
CA ASN A 5 -5.11 -18.04 -10.03
C ASN A 5 -4.76 -18.57 -8.64
N GLY A 6 -4.93 -19.87 -8.40
CA GLY A 6 -4.52 -20.49 -7.16
C GLY A 6 -3.02 -20.39 -6.88
N LEU A 7 -2.20 -20.42 -7.93
CA LEU A 7 -0.74 -20.27 -7.80
C LEU A 7 -0.37 -18.86 -7.34
N SER A 8 -0.98 -17.83 -7.91
CA SER A 8 -0.73 -16.44 -7.48
C SER A 8 -1.11 -16.22 -6.02
N GLU A 9 -2.28 -16.71 -5.60
CA GLU A 9 -2.72 -16.63 -4.20
C GLU A 9 -1.74 -17.33 -3.27
N GLU A 10 -1.29 -18.52 -3.62
CA GLU A 10 -0.32 -19.28 -2.82
C GLU A 10 1.03 -18.58 -2.74
N LEU A 11 1.51 -18.01 -3.85
CA LEU A 11 2.75 -17.24 -3.86
C LEU A 11 2.65 -15.97 -3.00
N ASN A 12 1.53 -15.27 -3.06
CA ASN A 12 1.28 -14.12 -2.18
C ASN A 12 1.23 -14.55 -0.71
N ARG A 13 0.60 -15.66 -0.40
CA ARG A 13 0.55 -16.21 0.96
C ARG A 13 1.95 -16.51 1.48
N GLN A 14 2.78 -17.19 0.68
CA GLN A 14 4.17 -17.48 1.01
C GLN A 14 4.99 -16.18 1.18
N GLY A 15 4.78 -15.23 0.30
CA GLY A 15 5.40 -13.91 0.40
C GLY A 15 5.05 -13.20 1.70
N ASN A 16 3.78 -13.22 2.08
CA ASN A 16 3.31 -12.62 3.34
C ASN A 16 3.94 -13.31 4.56
N GLU A 17 4.08 -14.63 4.52
CA GLU A 17 4.75 -15.39 5.57
C GLU A 17 6.22 -15.00 5.70
N HIS A 18 6.94 -14.92 4.59
CA HIS A 18 8.32 -14.42 4.57
C HIS A 18 8.42 -12.97 5.08
N PHE A 19 7.50 -12.12 4.64
CA PHE A 19 7.44 -10.72 5.06
C PHE A 19 7.30 -10.60 6.59
N SER A 20 6.38 -11.35 7.18
CA SER A 20 6.13 -11.32 8.62
C SER A 20 7.34 -11.79 9.45
N ARG A 21 8.20 -12.60 8.84
CA ARG A 21 9.44 -13.09 9.44
C ARG A 21 10.65 -12.19 9.15
N GLY A 22 10.46 -11.07 8.45
CA GLY A 22 11.54 -10.16 8.06
C GLY A 22 12.40 -10.68 6.91
N LEU A 23 12.01 -11.75 6.23
CA LEU A 23 12.71 -12.34 5.10
C LEU A 23 12.30 -11.63 3.81
N TYR A 24 12.69 -10.37 3.68
CA TYR A 24 12.19 -9.48 2.63
C TYR A 24 12.62 -9.88 1.22
N THR A 25 13.83 -10.41 1.06
CA THR A 25 14.30 -10.91 -0.24
C THR A 25 13.46 -12.09 -0.72
N ASP A 26 13.18 -13.04 0.18
CA ASP A 26 12.33 -14.20 -0.14
C ASP A 26 10.90 -13.78 -0.43
N ALA A 27 10.36 -12.84 0.36
CA ALA A 27 9.04 -12.27 0.14
C ALA A 27 8.96 -11.60 -1.24
N TYR A 28 9.93 -10.77 -1.58
CA TYR A 28 9.99 -10.11 -2.89
C TYR A 28 9.97 -11.12 -4.03
N THR A 29 10.75 -12.20 -3.92
CA THR A 29 10.80 -13.26 -4.93
C THR A 29 9.44 -13.91 -5.12
N CYS A 30 8.73 -14.22 -4.05
CA CYS A 30 7.37 -14.78 -4.12
C CYS A 30 6.41 -13.82 -4.80
N TYR A 31 6.41 -12.55 -4.41
CA TYR A 31 5.53 -11.54 -5.01
C TYR A 31 5.86 -11.29 -6.49
N ALA A 32 7.13 -11.30 -6.87
CA ALA A 32 7.53 -11.14 -8.27
C ALA A 32 7.01 -12.28 -9.14
N LYS A 33 7.06 -13.51 -8.64
CA LYS A 33 6.47 -14.67 -9.32
C LYS A 33 4.95 -14.57 -9.41
N ALA A 34 4.31 -14.14 -8.33
CA ALA A 34 2.86 -13.90 -8.33
C ALA A 34 2.48 -12.85 -9.36
N LEU A 35 3.24 -11.75 -9.46
CA LEU A 35 3.02 -10.70 -10.44
C LEU A 35 3.03 -11.24 -11.87
N GLU A 36 3.98 -12.10 -12.19
CA GLU A 36 4.05 -12.73 -13.51
C GLU A 36 2.80 -13.55 -13.80
N CYS A 37 2.33 -14.33 -12.81
CA CYS A 37 1.08 -15.10 -12.94
C CYS A 37 -0.13 -14.17 -13.16
N ASP A 38 -0.22 -13.09 -12.40
CA ASP A 38 -1.36 -12.15 -12.48
C ASP A 38 -1.41 -11.44 -13.83
N ARG A 39 -0.27 -11.06 -14.39
CA ARG A 39 -0.21 -10.45 -15.71
C ARG A 39 -0.61 -11.43 -16.82
N LEU A 40 -0.28 -12.71 -16.67
CA LEU A 40 -0.67 -13.75 -17.63
C LEU A 40 -2.16 -14.09 -17.57
N THR A 41 -2.76 -14.08 -16.39
CA THR A 41 -4.19 -14.39 -16.21
C THR A 41 -5.10 -13.20 -16.48
N GLY A 42 -4.59 -11.98 -16.37
CA GLY A 42 -5.38 -10.75 -16.50
C GLY A 42 -6.32 -10.48 -15.33
N ASP A 43 -6.15 -11.17 -14.19
CA ASP A 43 -6.94 -10.95 -12.99
C ASP A 43 -6.50 -9.63 -12.32
N GLN A 44 -7.31 -8.58 -12.52
CA GLN A 44 -6.98 -7.24 -12.03
C GLN A 44 -7.00 -7.11 -10.49
N ARG A 45 -7.86 -7.87 -9.81
CA ARG A 45 -7.90 -7.88 -8.34
C ARG A 45 -6.66 -8.55 -7.77
N ALA A 46 -6.27 -9.69 -8.31
CA ALA A 46 -5.03 -10.37 -7.94
C ALA A 46 -3.82 -9.47 -8.23
N LEU A 47 -3.78 -8.83 -9.39
CA LEU A 47 -2.73 -7.91 -9.78
C LEU A 47 -2.59 -6.75 -8.78
N ALA A 48 -3.71 -6.13 -8.39
CA ALA A 48 -3.70 -5.03 -7.40
C ALA A 48 -3.14 -5.51 -6.04
N THR A 49 -3.52 -6.70 -5.58
CA THR A 49 -3.01 -7.29 -4.34
C THR A 49 -1.50 -7.49 -4.40
N THR A 50 -1.02 -8.13 -5.46
CA THR A 50 0.41 -8.42 -5.64
C THR A 50 1.26 -7.15 -5.74
N LEU A 51 0.80 -6.17 -6.52
CA LEU A 51 1.48 -4.87 -6.64
C LEU A 51 1.51 -4.12 -5.31
N GLY A 52 0.44 -4.21 -4.51
CA GLY A 52 0.40 -3.64 -3.17
C GLY A 52 1.45 -4.27 -2.26
N ASN A 53 1.59 -5.59 -2.30
CA ASN A 53 2.60 -6.31 -1.55
C ASN A 53 4.02 -5.92 -1.98
N LEU A 54 4.26 -5.78 -3.28
CA LEU A 54 5.54 -5.28 -3.81
C LEU A 54 5.82 -3.84 -3.35
N GLY A 55 4.81 -2.99 -3.36
CA GLY A 55 4.91 -1.63 -2.81
C GLY A 55 5.33 -1.64 -1.35
N ASN A 56 4.70 -2.50 -0.54
CA ASN A 56 5.02 -2.64 0.89
C ASN A 56 6.47 -3.07 1.12
N ILE A 57 6.95 -4.05 0.36
CA ILE A 57 8.34 -4.52 0.44
C ILE A 57 9.31 -3.39 0.08
N CYS A 58 9.03 -2.66 -0.98
CA CYS A 58 9.87 -1.53 -1.40
C CYS A 58 9.89 -0.43 -0.34
N ALA A 59 8.72 -0.15 0.28
CA ALA A 59 8.62 0.86 1.34
C ALA A 59 9.49 0.51 2.55
N VAL A 60 9.38 -0.72 3.07
CA VAL A 60 10.16 -1.15 4.25
C VAL A 60 11.65 -1.30 3.92
N SER A 61 11.99 -1.51 2.67
CA SER A 61 13.38 -1.62 2.19
C SER A 61 14.00 -0.26 1.83
N GLY A 62 13.29 0.83 2.02
CA GLY A 62 13.76 2.18 1.71
C GLY A 62 13.74 2.54 0.22
N ARG A 63 13.15 1.71 -0.62
CA ARG A 63 13.01 1.97 -2.07
C ARG A 63 11.76 2.79 -2.35
N ARG A 64 11.77 4.06 -1.95
CA ARG A 64 10.58 4.92 -2.00
C ARG A 64 10.02 5.13 -3.40
N GLU A 65 10.88 5.35 -4.38
CA GLU A 65 10.44 5.57 -5.77
C GLU A 65 9.74 4.34 -6.35
N SER A 66 10.31 3.16 -6.12
CA SER A 66 9.69 1.91 -6.54
C SER A 66 8.36 1.67 -5.82
N ALA A 67 8.32 1.90 -4.51
CA ALA A 67 7.09 1.79 -3.73
C ALA A 67 6.00 2.71 -4.25
N GLN A 68 6.35 3.96 -4.55
CA GLN A 68 5.40 4.91 -5.12
C GLN A 68 4.85 4.45 -6.46
N THR A 69 5.71 3.96 -7.35
CA THR A 69 5.30 3.46 -8.66
C THR A 69 4.31 2.30 -8.51
N TYR A 70 4.61 1.33 -7.64
CA TYR A 70 3.69 0.22 -7.38
C TYR A 70 2.36 0.69 -6.80
N TYR A 71 2.37 1.56 -5.79
CA TYR A 71 1.15 2.06 -5.18
C TYR A 71 0.30 2.88 -6.15
N GLN A 72 0.91 3.64 -7.04
CA GLN A 72 0.16 4.37 -8.07
C GLN A 72 -0.50 3.44 -9.07
N GLU A 73 0.17 2.36 -9.48
CA GLU A 73 -0.44 1.34 -10.34
C GLU A 73 -1.62 0.65 -9.63
N VAL A 74 -1.46 0.32 -8.34
CA VAL A 74 -2.55 -0.21 -7.51
C VAL A 74 -3.73 0.75 -7.47
N LEU A 75 -3.46 2.03 -7.23
CA LEU A 75 -4.49 3.07 -7.16
C LEU A 75 -5.31 3.14 -8.45
N GLU A 76 -4.67 3.09 -9.61
CA GLU A 76 -5.35 3.08 -10.90
C GLU A 76 -6.23 1.84 -11.07
N LEU A 77 -5.74 0.66 -10.70
CA LEU A 77 -6.51 -0.58 -10.74
C LEU A 77 -7.71 -0.52 -9.80
N GLN A 78 -7.53 -0.02 -8.59
CA GLN A 78 -8.60 0.11 -7.60
C GLN A 78 -9.67 1.08 -8.07
N LYS A 79 -9.30 2.17 -8.72
CA LYS A 79 -10.27 3.10 -9.35
C LYS A 79 -11.09 2.40 -10.44
N LEU A 80 -10.44 1.63 -11.31
CA LEU A 80 -11.11 0.86 -12.35
C LEU A 80 -12.07 -0.18 -11.76
N LEU A 81 -11.70 -0.79 -10.64
CA LEU A 81 -12.50 -1.80 -9.95
C LEU A 81 -13.60 -1.22 -9.06
N GLY A 82 -13.59 0.09 -8.81
CA GLY A 82 -14.51 0.73 -7.87
C GLY A 82 -14.26 0.34 -6.41
N ASP A 83 -13.03 -0.05 -6.08
CA ASP A 83 -12.65 -0.49 -4.73
C ASP A 83 -12.28 0.72 -3.85
N GLU A 84 -13.27 1.42 -3.34
CA GLU A 84 -13.07 2.64 -2.53
C GLU A 84 -12.30 2.37 -1.24
N LYS A 85 -12.56 1.23 -0.58
CA LYS A 85 -11.83 0.83 0.63
C LYS A 85 -10.36 0.61 0.31
N GLY A 86 -10.06 -0.08 -0.78
CA GLY A 86 -8.70 -0.28 -1.26
C GLY A 86 -8.01 1.03 -1.60
N ILE A 87 -8.70 1.94 -2.28
CA ILE A 87 -8.19 3.28 -2.60
C ILE A 87 -7.78 4.01 -1.32
N GLY A 88 -8.62 3.99 -0.30
CA GLY A 88 -8.32 4.60 1.00
C GLY A 88 -7.05 4.04 1.64
N THR A 89 -6.89 2.72 1.64
CA THR A 89 -5.69 2.05 2.16
C THR A 89 -4.43 2.45 1.37
N THR A 90 -4.51 2.46 0.04
CA THR A 90 -3.38 2.82 -0.83
C THR A 90 -2.97 4.28 -0.65
N LEU A 91 -3.94 5.19 -0.53
CA LEU A 91 -3.66 6.59 -0.23
C LEU A 91 -2.96 6.75 1.13
N GLY A 92 -3.36 5.97 2.13
CA GLY A 92 -2.68 5.93 3.43
C GLY A 92 -1.23 5.49 3.30
N ASN A 93 -0.97 4.46 2.50
CA ASN A 93 0.39 3.97 2.23
C ASN A 93 1.24 5.02 1.50
N LEU A 94 0.66 5.72 0.53
CA LEU A 94 1.33 6.84 -0.16
C LEU A 94 1.64 7.98 0.83
N GLY A 95 0.72 8.27 1.74
CA GLY A 95 0.95 9.22 2.83
C GLY A 95 2.13 8.83 3.71
N ASN A 96 2.21 7.55 4.09
CA ASN A 96 3.31 7.03 4.88
C ASN A 96 4.67 7.20 4.15
N LEU A 97 4.72 6.95 2.84
CA LEU A 97 5.93 7.20 2.05
C LEU A 97 6.37 8.66 2.10
N ARG A 98 5.42 9.58 2.03
CA ARG A 98 5.72 11.02 2.09
C ARG A 98 6.18 11.43 3.48
N ALA A 99 5.54 10.90 4.53
CA ALA A 99 5.94 11.14 5.91
C ALA A 99 7.37 10.63 6.18
N ASP A 100 7.70 9.42 5.72
CA ASP A 100 9.03 8.84 5.85
C ASP A 100 10.10 9.67 5.11
N ALA A 101 9.72 10.37 4.07
CA ALA A 101 10.60 11.29 3.33
C ALA A 101 10.65 12.70 3.94
N GLY A 102 9.91 12.97 5.02
CA GLY A 102 9.81 14.29 5.64
C GLY A 102 8.93 15.28 4.86
N GLU A 103 8.17 14.79 3.89
CA GLU A 103 7.25 15.61 3.08
C GLU A 103 5.88 15.68 3.75
N TRP A 104 5.80 16.36 4.88
CA TRP A 104 4.65 16.35 5.80
C TRP A 104 3.35 16.90 5.18
N ASP A 105 3.44 17.95 4.38
CA ASP A 105 2.26 18.54 3.71
C ASP A 105 1.65 17.57 2.69
N ARG A 106 2.47 16.88 1.95
CA ARG A 106 2.03 15.85 1.00
C ARG A 106 1.44 14.65 1.73
N ALA A 107 2.09 14.20 2.80
CA ALA A 107 1.58 13.12 3.65
C ALA A 107 0.20 13.46 4.18
N LYS A 108 0.03 14.66 4.72
CA LYS A 108 -1.25 15.15 5.24
C LYS A 108 -2.34 15.16 4.15
N ALA A 109 -2.02 15.60 2.93
CA ALA A 109 -2.97 15.62 1.83
C ALA A 109 -3.48 14.21 1.50
N TYR A 110 -2.59 13.23 1.42
CA TYR A 110 -2.96 11.83 1.19
C TYR A 110 -3.83 11.27 2.34
N TYR A 111 -3.45 11.53 3.59
CA TYR A 111 -4.20 11.04 4.75
C TYR A 111 -5.60 11.63 4.80
N LEU A 112 -5.78 12.93 4.49
CA LEU A 112 -7.09 13.58 4.49
C LEU A 112 -7.99 13.00 3.39
N GLU A 113 -7.44 12.73 2.21
CA GLU A 113 -8.18 12.11 1.11
C GLU A 113 -8.61 10.68 1.49
N ALA A 114 -7.70 9.90 2.09
CA ALA A 114 -7.99 8.56 2.58
C ALA A 114 -9.07 8.58 3.67
N LEU A 115 -8.98 9.52 4.60
CA LEU A 115 -9.95 9.69 5.69
C LEU A 115 -11.35 9.99 5.17
N ASP A 116 -11.47 10.83 4.14
CA ASP A 116 -12.75 11.15 3.50
C ASP A 116 -13.42 9.88 2.92
N LEU A 117 -12.65 9.06 2.20
CA LEU A 117 -13.15 7.79 1.65
C LEU A 117 -13.53 6.79 2.74
N MET A 118 -12.73 6.66 3.77
CA MET A 118 -13.00 5.74 4.88
C MET A 118 -14.22 6.18 5.68
N SER A 119 -14.45 7.48 5.80
CA SER A 119 -15.65 8.04 6.44
C SER A 119 -16.90 7.71 5.63
N LYS A 120 -16.85 7.81 4.32
CA LYS A 120 -17.96 7.44 3.42
C LYS A 120 -18.29 5.95 3.49
N ASN A 121 -17.28 5.10 3.69
CA ASN A 121 -17.44 3.65 3.74
C ASN A 121 -17.62 3.10 5.16
N GLN A 122 -17.69 3.96 6.18
CA GLN A 122 -17.84 3.60 7.59
C GLN A 122 -16.71 2.69 8.11
N ASP A 123 -15.49 2.87 7.58
CA ASP A 123 -14.31 2.11 8.00
C ASP A 123 -13.68 2.76 9.25
N ASP A 124 -14.24 2.45 10.42
CA ASP A 124 -13.79 3.04 11.69
C ASP A 124 -12.37 2.61 12.08
N ALA A 125 -11.99 1.37 11.77
CA ALA A 125 -10.64 0.88 12.03
C ALA A 125 -9.60 1.63 11.19
N GLY A 126 -9.87 1.80 9.91
CA GLY A 126 -9.00 2.57 9.01
C GLY A 126 -8.89 4.04 9.43
N LYS A 127 -10.00 4.66 9.84
CA LYS A 127 -9.98 6.03 10.35
C LYS A 127 -9.11 6.19 11.59
N ALA A 128 -9.16 5.24 12.51
CA ALA A 128 -8.35 5.29 13.73
C ALA A 128 -6.85 5.30 13.43
N VAL A 129 -6.42 4.48 12.48
CA VAL A 129 -5.02 4.46 12.01
C VAL A 129 -4.63 5.81 11.42
N LEU A 130 -5.48 6.36 10.54
CA LEU A 130 -5.22 7.66 9.89
C LEU A 130 -5.19 8.83 10.88
N PHE A 131 -6.03 8.80 11.90
CA PHE A 131 -5.97 9.83 12.95
C PHE A 131 -4.65 9.77 13.72
N SER A 132 -4.13 8.58 14.00
CA SER A 132 -2.80 8.41 14.58
C SER A 132 -1.72 8.99 13.68
N ASP A 133 -1.75 8.69 12.39
CA ASP A 133 -0.76 9.15 11.41
C ASP A 133 -0.83 10.68 11.25
N LEU A 134 -2.03 11.25 11.19
CA LEU A 134 -2.21 12.69 11.15
C LEU A 134 -1.74 13.38 12.43
N GLY A 135 -1.94 12.75 13.58
CA GLY A 135 -1.42 13.24 14.86
C GLY A 135 0.09 13.31 14.87
N LEU A 136 0.75 12.29 14.33
CA LEU A 136 2.19 12.25 14.19
C LEU A 136 2.69 13.38 13.26
N VAL A 137 2.08 13.54 12.09
CA VAL A 137 2.42 14.62 11.15
C VAL A 137 2.27 16.00 11.81
N ALA A 138 1.16 16.22 12.52
CA ALA A 138 0.91 17.49 13.18
C ALA A 138 1.96 17.80 14.26
N ARG A 139 2.43 16.79 14.99
CA ARG A 139 3.49 16.94 15.99
C ARG A 139 4.83 17.28 15.34
N GLU A 140 5.21 16.54 14.31
CA GLU A 140 6.49 16.74 13.61
C GLU A 140 6.55 18.13 12.95
N THR A 141 5.44 18.59 12.34
CA THR A 141 5.39 19.94 11.74
C THR A 141 5.52 21.03 12.78
N LYS A 142 4.92 20.87 13.96
CA LYS A 142 5.05 21.85 15.05
C LYS A 142 6.48 21.92 15.58
N GLU A 143 7.14 20.77 15.77
CA GLU A 143 8.54 20.71 16.20
C GLU A 143 9.45 21.41 15.19
N PHE A 144 9.17 21.25 13.89
CA PHE A 144 9.94 21.88 12.83
C PHE A 144 9.73 23.41 12.78
N GLU A 145 8.51 23.91 13.03
CA GLU A 145 8.20 25.34 13.08
C GLU A 145 8.78 26.03 14.33
N GLN A 146 9.00 25.27 15.42
CA GLN A 146 9.58 25.78 16.66
C GLN A 146 11.11 25.76 16.68
N ALA A 147 11.74 25.04 15.78
CA ALA A 147 13.19 24.97 15.64
C ALA A 147 13.70 26.09 14.73
#